data_4b1f417ab3ea41636753dbce185cb470
#
_entry.id   4b1f417ab3ea41636753dbce185cb470
#
_cell.length_a   1.000
_cell.length_b   1.000
_cell.length_c   1.000
_cell.angle_alpha   90.00
_cell.angle_beta   90.00
_cell.angle_gamma   90.00
#
_symmetry.space_group_name_H-M   'P 1'
#
loop_
_entity.id
_entity.type
_entity.pdbx_description
1 polymer ?
#
loop_
_entity_poly.entity_id
_entity_poly.type
_entity_poly.pdbx_seq_one_letter_code
_entity_poly.pdbx_strand_id
1 'polypeptide(L)' 'MTKHVRVENADNSDYKVVVQTWDKGIDGAPDVMAEEQTLSYPTAMTHANTYLTSTRYLVVKEAQP' A
#
# COMPACT_ATOMS: atom_id res chain seq x y z
N MET A 1 -9.94 -4.74 14.53
CA MET A 1 -10.67 -3.55 14.07
C MET A 1 -10.17 -3.16 12.69
N THR A 2 -11.06 -2.76 11.81
CA THR A 2 -10.70 -2.37 10.45
C THR A 2 -10.53 -0.84 10.39
N LYS A 3 -9.44 -0.39 9.78
CA LYS A 3 -9.17 1.02 9.65
C LYS A 3 -8.96 1.39 8.19
N HIS A 4 -9.68 2.37 7.71
CA HIS A 4 -9.50 2.88 6.36
C HIS A 4 -8.29 3.79 6.31
N VAL A 5 -7.42 3.57 5.34
CA VAL A 5 -6.17 4.31 5.22
C VAL A 5 -6.07 4.95 3.84
N ARG A 6 -5.52 6.16 3.82
CA ARG A 6 -5.28 6.88 2.58
C ARG A 6 -3.78 7.14 2.46
N VAL A 7 -3.22 6.83 1.30
CA VAL A 7 -1.83 7.10 0.98
C VAL A 7 -1.80 8.05 -0.21
N GLU A 8 -0.97 9.10 -0.11
CA GLU A 8 -0.90 10.11 -1.15
C GLU A 8 0.55 10.37 -1.52
N ASN A 9 0.83 10.42 -2.81
CA ASN A 9 2.12 10.89 -3.30
C ASN A 9 2.04 12.40 -3.46
N ALA A 10 2.65 13.13 -2.54
CA ALA A 10 2.56 14.59 -2.49
C ALA A 10 3.76 15.27 -3.15
N ASP A 11 4.69 14.50 -3.71
CA ASP A 11 5.86 15.04 -4.37
C ASP A 11 5.51 15.44 -5.81
N ASN A 12 6.07 16.54 -6.29
CA ASN A 12 5.81 16.99 -7.66
C ASN A 12 6.95 16.65 -8.62
N SER A 13 7.71 15.61 -8.30
CA SER A 13 8.74 15.09 -9.19
C SER A 13 8.13 14.01 -10.10
N ASP A 14 8.96 13.52 -11.03
CA ASP A 14 8.55 12.42 -11.88
C ASP A 14 8.65 11.06 -11.19
N TYR A 15 9.11 11.03 -9.95
CA TYR A 15 9.25 9.79 -9.22
C TYR A 15 7.90 9.28 -8.76
N LYS A 16 7.77 7.98 -8.80
CA LYS A 16 6.52 7.31 -8.42
C LYS A 16 6.71 6.61 -7.09
N VAL A 17 5.60 6.40 -6.42
CA VAL A 17 5.55 5.68 -5.15
C VAL A 17 4.76 4.41 -5.36
N VAL A 18 5.27 3.31 -4.83
CA VAL A 18 4.59 2.02 -4.87
C VAL A 18 3.99 1.76 -3.50
N VAL A 19 2.72 1.39 -3.49
CA VAL A 19 2.01 0.99 -2.27
C VAL A 19 1.58 -0.45 -2.44
N GLN A 20 2.02 -1.29 -1.51
CA GLN A 20 1.69 -2.72 -1.51
C GLN A 20 0.84 -3.03 -0.30
N THR A 21 -0.18 -3.83 -0.49
CA THR A 21 -1.02 -4.34 0.59
C THR A 21 -0.64 -5.79 0.83
N TRP A 22 -0.25 -6.10 2.06
CA TRP A 22 0.21 -7.43 2.45
C TRP A 22 -0.65 -8.00 3.55
N ASP A 23 -0.89 -9.30 3.48
CA ASP A 23 -1.56 -10.04 4.54
C ASP A 23 -0.54 -10.93 5.23
N LYS A 24 -0.52 -10.86 6.56
CA LYS A 24 0.39 -11.68 7.34
C LYS A 24 0.05 -13.16 7.21
N GLY A 25 1.09 -13.98 7.12
CA GLY A 25 0.90 -15.42 7.11
C GLY A 25 0.40 -15.94 8.45
N ILE A 26 -0.21 -17.10 8.40
CA ILE A 26 -0.76 -17.78 9.59
C ILE A 26 0.05 -19.05 9.82
N ASP A 27 0.37 -19.30 11.10
CA ASP A 27 1.05 -20.53 11.50
C ASP A 27 2.38 -20.74 10.77
N GLY A 28 3.17 -19.67 10.66
CA GLY A 28 4.50 -19.74 10.04
C GLY A 28 4.49 -19.64 8.53
N ALA A 29 3.33 -19.49 7.90
CA ALA A 29 3.26 -19.27 6.45
C ALA A 29 3.84 -17.90 6.11
N PRO A 30 4.42 -17.72 4.91
CA PRO A 30 4.94 -16.41 4.51
C PRO A 30 3.81 -15.42 4.28
N ASP A 31 4.13 -14.13 4.46
CA ASP A 31 3.19 -13.07 4.14
C ASP A 31 2.91 -13.06 2.64
N VAL A 32 1.70 -12.66 2.28
CA VAL A 32 1.25 -12.67 0.90
C VAL A 32 0.89 -11.25 0.47
N MET A 33 1.40 -10.84 -0.68
CA MET A 33 1.03 -9.56 -1.25
C MET A 33 -0.33 -9.69 -1.94
N ALA A 34 -1.31 -8.93 -1.43
CA ALA A 34 -2.66 -8.97 -1.96
C ALA A 34 -2.86 -8.00 -3.11
N GLU A 35 -2.19 -6.83 -3.06
CA GLU A 35 -2.40 -5.79 -4.04
C GLU A 35 -1.17 -4.87 -4.11
N GLU A 36 -0.92 -4.31 -5.29
CA GLU A 36 0.14 -3.32 -5.47
C GLU A 36 -0.40 -2.21 -6.36
N GLN A 37 -0.15 -0.97 -5.98
CA GLN A 37 -0.51 0.18 -6.77
C GLN A 37 0.67 1.12 -6.91
N THR A 38 0.76 1.77 -8.08
CA THR A 38 1.78 2.78 -8.33
C THR A 38 1.10 4.15 -8.35
N LEU A 39 1.60 5.06 -7.54
CA LEU A 39 1.03 6.41 -7.45
C LEU A 39 1.96 7.39 -8.15
N SER A 40 1.42 8.06 -9.17
CA SER A 40 2.10 9.18 -9.84
C SER A 40 1.72 10.48 -9.14
N TYR A 41 2.51 11.51 -9.33
CA TYR A 41 2.20 12.80 -8.71
C TYR A 41 1.07 13.52 -9.46
N PRO A 42 0.22 14.21 -8.76
CA PRO A 42 -0.16 14.00 -7.37
C PRO A 42 -1.35 13.03 -7.34
N THR A 43 -1.16 11.93 -6.67
CA THR A 43 -2.20 10.91 -6.64
C THR A 43 -2.39 10.42 -5.23
N ALA A 44 -3.63 10.43 -4.79
CA ALA A 44 -4.01 9.84 -3.51
C ALA A 44 -4.63 8.49 -3.76
N MET A 45 -4.24 7.52 -2.96
CA MET A 45 -4.89 6.23 -2.99
C MET A 45 -6.22 6.35 -2.22
N THR A 46 -7.33 6.24 -2.94
CA THR A 46 -8.66 6.36 -2.34
C THR A 46 -9.44 5.06 -2.49
N HIS A 47 -8.74 3.97 -2.52
CA HIS A 47 -9.32 2.68 -2.81
C HIS A 47 -10.20 2.19 -1.66
N ALA A 48 -11.40 1.76 -1.98
CA ALA A 48 -12.32 1.30 -0.95
C ALA A 48 -11.81 0.07 -0.19
N ASN A 49 -10.92 -0.68 -0.82
CA ASN A 49 -10.37 -1.90 -0.22
C ASN A 49 -9.08 -1.68 0.55
N THR A 50 -8.70 -0.43 0.76
CA THR A 50 -7.48 -0.12 1.51
C THR A 50 -7.81 0.01 2.98
N TYR A 51 -8.09 -1.12 3.61
CA TYR A 51 -8.39 -1.20 5.02
C TYR A 51 -7.30 -1.97 5.73
N LEU A 52 -6.83 -1.41 6.84
CA LEU A 52 -5.89 -2.13 7.70
C LEU A 52 -6.66 -2.92 8.74
N THR A 53 -6.21 -4.14 8.95
CA THR A 53 -6.72 -5.01 10.02
C THR A 53 -5.53 -5.46 10.86
N SER A 54 -5.78 -6.28 11.86
CA SER A 54 -4.70 -6.80 12.69
C SER A 54 -3.72 -7.67 11.91
N THR A 55 -4.12 -8.17 10.75
CA THR A 55 -3.29 -9.06 9.93
C THR A 55 -2.85 -8.43 8.60
N ARG A 56 -3.31 -7.23 8.30
CA ARG A 56 -2.99 -6.56 7.04
C ARG A 56 -2.15 -5.33 7.29
N TYR A 57 -1.14 -5.12 6.46
CA TYR A 57 -0.27 -3.95 6.57
C TYR A 57 0.07 -3.45 5.17
N LEU A 58 0.54 -2.20 5.12
CA LEU A 58 0.95 -1.58 3.87
C LEU A 58 2.46 -1.39 3.86
N VAL A 59 3.04 -1.53 2.67
CA VAL A 59 4.42 -1.18 2.42
C VAL A 59 4.42 -0.05 1.41
N VAL A 60 5.06 1.07 1.76
CA VAL A 60 5.17 2.23 0.89
C VAL A 60 6.64 2.43 0.58
N LYS A 61 6.96 2.50 -0.69
CA LYS A 61 8.36 2.68 -1.10
C LYS A 61 8.42 3.42 -2.43
N GLU A 62 9.58 3.99 -2.70
CA GLU A 62 9.82 4.64 -3.97
C GLU A 62 9.95 3.60 -5.07
N ALA A 63 9.27 3.85 -6.19
CA ALA A 63 9.36 2.94 -7.31
C ALA A 63 10.72 3.09 -8.00
N GLN A 64 11.31 1.98 -8.39
CA GLN A 64 12.54 2.02 -9.14
C GLN A 64 12.26 2.48 -10.56
N PRO A 65 13.10 3.38 -11.11
CA PRO A 65 12.94 3.84 -12.48
C PRO A 65 13.16 2.71 -13.49
#